data_2359b498d18c0081c07dff1c25ae6a5d
#
_entry.id   2359b498d18c0081c07dff1c25ae6a5d
#
_cell.length_a   1.000
_cell.length_b   1.000
_cell.length_c   1.000
_cell.angle_alpha   90.00
_cell.angle_beta   90.00
_cell.angle_gamma   90.00
#
_symmetry.space_group_name_H-M   'P 1'
#
loop_
_entity.id
_entity.type
_entity.pdbx_description
1 polymer ?
#
loop_
_entity_poly.entity_id
_entity_poly.type
_entity_poly.pdbx_seq_one_letter_code
_entity_poly.pdbx_strand_id
1 'polypeptide(L)'
;MHSNFLEEMKIKEVIGALERFAPLPLQDGFDNAGLQIGLTEAEATGALLCLDVTEAVVDEAVTLGYNLIVSHHPLIFKGYKSITGRDYVERCILKAIRNDIAIYSAHTNLDNAPGGVNFKIAEKIGLENIRILEPKQECLLKLVTFVPRAQADEVRNALAEAGCGCIGNYDSCSYNVEGEGMFRALKGASPFCGEVGELHKESEIRIETILPDFKKATVVKALLGAHPYEEPAFDFYPLKNDWAQVGAGVIGELKKPETELEFLKNIKKTFEVGCVKHTRLSGRLIQTVALCGGAGAFLLPRAVGKADVFITGEVKYHDYFNYENDILIAEIGHYESEQYTKEIFYSIIREMFPALEVQMTRVNTNPIKYCLLYTSPSPR
;
A
#
# COMPACT_ATOMS: atom_id res chain seq x y z
N MET A 1 -12.90 19.32 37.72
CA MET A 1 -13.49 19.44 36.39
C MET A 1 -12.38 19.19 35.38
N HIS A 2 -12.22 17.94 34.94
CA HIS A 2 -11.32 17.61 33.84
C HIS A 2 -12.14 17.79 32.58
N SER A 3 -11.93 18.88 31.86
CA SER A 3 -12.43 19.00 30.51
C SER A 3 -11.59 18.05 29.65
N ASN A 4 -12.15 16.90 29.31
CA ASN A 4 -11.68 16.11 28.17
C ASN A 4 -11.88 17.00 26.94
N PHE A 5 -10.85 17.69 26.51
CA PHE A 5 -10.73 18.12 25.12
C PHE A 5 -10.61 16.81 24.31
N LEU A 6 -11.72 16.34 23.79
CA LEU A 6 -11.67 15.47 22.62
C LEU A 6 -10.97 16.31 21.55
N GLU A 7 -9.71 15.99 21.23
CA GLU A 7 -9.06 16.62 20.08
C GLU A 7 -9.94 16.38 18.88
N GLU A 8 -10.40 17.46 18.24
CA GLU A 8 -11.21 17.43 17.03
C GLU A 8 -10.39 16.72 15.94
N MET A 9 -10.76 15.47 15.64
CA MET A 9 -10.06 14.65 14.67
C MET A 9 -10.37 15.11 13.24
N LYS A 10 -9.34 15.49 12.50
CA LYS A 10 -9.48 15.96 11.13
C LYS A 10 -9.39 14.80 10.12
N ILE A 11 -10.07 14.94 9.00
CA ILE A 11 -10.02 13.97 7.89
C ILE A 11 -8.56 13.68 7.47
N LYS A 12 -7.68 14.71 7.43
CA LYS A 12 -6.26 14.54 7.10
C LYS A 12 -5.52 13.56 8.02
N GLU A 13 -5.91 13.46 9.29
CA GLU A 13 -5.26 12.57 10.25
C GLU A 13 -5.62 11.12 9.95
N VAL A 14 -6.89 10.87 9.58
CA VAL A 14 -7.36 9.55 9.15
C VAL A 14 -6.66 9.14 7.84
N ILE A 15 -6.62 10.03 6.85
CA ILE A 15 -5.89 9.81 5.59
C ILE A 15 -4.41 9.55 5.88
N GLY A 16 -3.78 10.35 6.75
CA GLY A 16 -2.38 10.17 7.14
C GLY A 16 -2.08 8.81 7.77
N ALA A 17 -3.03 8.21 8.51
CA ALA A 17 -2.88 6.86 9.03
C ALA A 17 -2.90 5.81 7.90
N LEU A 18 -3.80 5.95 6.93
CA LEU A 18 -3.86 5.08 5.75
C LEU A 18 -2.59 5.20 4.90
N GLU A 19 -2.07 6.42 4.71
CA GLU A 19 -0.85 6.67 3.94
C GLU A 19 0.43 6.23 4.67
N ARG A 20 0.44 6.18 6.00
CA ARG A 20 1.55 5.56 6.74
C ARG A 20 1.59 4.06 6.52
N PHE A 21 0.43 3.39 6.45
CA PHE A 21 0.33 1.96 6.15
C PHE A 21 0.67 1.65 4.68
N ALA A 22 0.10 2.39 3.75
CA ALA A 22 0.28 2.24 2.31
C ALA A 22 0.64 3.58 1.66
N PRO A 23 1.92 4.01 1.70
CA PRO A 23 2.36 5.27 1.14
C PRO A 23 1.98 5.42 -0.34
N LEU A 24 1.46 6.60 -0.73
CA LEU A 24 1.04 6.87 -2.11
C LEU A 24 2.14 6.60 -3.17
N PRO A 25 3.43 6.85 -2.93
CA PRO A 25 4.48 6.51 -3.90
C PRO A 25 4.63 5.01 -4.21
N LEU A 26 3.97 4.13 -3.46
CA LEU A 26 3.91 2.70 -3.78
C LEU A 26 2.94 2.38 -4.92
N GLN A 27 2.08 3.32 -5.32
CA GLN A 27 1.14 3.12 -6.44
C GLN A 27 1.87 2.89 -7.77
N ASP A 28 1.18 2.28 -8.70
CA ASP A 28 1.68 2.10 -10.07
C ASP A 28 1.56 3.40 -10.88
N GLY A 29 2.41 3.56 -11.90
CA GLY A 29 2.51 4.82 -12.64
C GLY A 29 1.27 5.25 -13.44
N PHE A 30 0.29 4.35 -13.62
CA PHE A 30 -1.00 4.63 -14.27
C PHE A 30 -2.12 5.01 -13.30
N ASP A 31 -1.88 4.82 -12.00
CA ASP A 31 -2.88 4.91 -10.94
C ASP A 31 -3.15 6.35 -10.49
N ASN A 32 -4.27 6.53 -9.77
CA ASN A 32 -4.68 7.79 -9.16
C ASN A 32 -5.18 7.58 -7.72
N ALA A 33 -4.39 6.88 -6.90
CA ALA A 33 -4.67 6.73 -5.48
C ALA A 33 -4.52 8.06 -4.72
N GLY A 34 -5.14 8.16 -3.55
CA GLY A 34 -5.10 9.34 -2.69
C GLY A 34 -6.44 10.06 -2.58
N LEU A 35 -6.41 11.32 -2.13
CA LEU A 35 -7.60 12.14 -2.00
C LEU A 35 -8.19 12.46 -3.39
N GLN A 36 -9.43 12.04 -3.60
CA GLN A 36 -10.16 12.24 -4.84
C GLN A 36 -11.01 13.52 -4.81
N ILE A 37 -11.67 13.78 -3.70
CA ILE A 37 -12.63 14.87 -3.51
C ILE A 37 -12.57 15.31 -2.04
N GLY A 38 -12.87 16.58 -1.78
CA GLY A 38 -13.17 17.10 -0.46
C GLY A 38 -12.04 17.85 0.23
N LEU A 39 -12.34 18.35 1.42
CA LEU A 39 -11.46 19.17 2.24
C LEU A 39 -10.93 18.35 3.44
N THR A 40 -9.63 18.26 3.57
CA THR A 40 -8.97 17.43 4.60
C THR A 40 -8.88 18.09 5.97
N GLU A 41 -9.05 19.41 6.05
CA GLU A 41 -9.02 20.18 7.31
C GLU A 41 -10.35 20.12 8.09
N ALA A 42 -11.43 19.58 7.49
CA ALA A 42 -12.69 19.37 8.17
C ALA A 42 -12.55 18.30 9.26
N GLU A 43 -13.33 18.45 10.34
CA GLU A 43 -13.49 17.42 11.36
C GLU A 43 -14.15 16.17 10.76
N ALA A 44 -13.62 14.99 11.08
CA ALA A 44 -14.18 13.73 10.63
C ALA A 44 -15.36 13.32 11.50
N THR A 45 -16.57 13.28 10.93
CA THR A 45 -17.81 12.88 11.62
C THR A 45 -18.00 11.36 11.61
N GLY A 46 -17.38 10.65 10.68
CA GLY A 46 -17.40 9.21 10.52
C GLY A 46 -16.82 8.80 9.17
N ALA A 47 -16.46 7.53 9.03
CA ALA A 47 -15.88 6.96 7.81
C ALA A 47 -16.71 5.78 7.28
N LEU A 48 -17.12 5.83 6.01
CA LEU A 48 -17.76 4.74 5.29
C LEU A 48 -16.73 4.04 4.39
N LEU A 49 -16.55 2.72 4.56
CA LEU A 49 -15.56 1.93 3.85
C LEU A 49 -16.21 1.14 2.72
N CYS A 50 -15.67 1.22 1.51
CA CYS A 50 -16.21 0.52 0.36
C CYS A 50 -15.10 -0.02 -0.55
N LEU A 51 -15.44 -0.88 -1.50
CA LEU A 51 -14.55 -1.25 -2.60
C LEU A 51 -14.65 -0.18 -3.70
N ASP A 52 -15.87 0.07 -4.18
CA ASP A 52 -16.17 1.03 -5.23
C ASP A 52 -17.05 2.16 -4.70
N VAL A 53 -16.86 3.37 -5.21
CA VAL A 53 -17.73 4.51 -4.93
C VAL A 53 -18.84 4.55 -5.97
N THR A 54 -20.09 4.40 -5.51
CA THR A 54 -21.30 4.54 -6.33
C THR A 54 -22.22 5.59 -5.74
N GLU A 55 -23.24 6.05 -6.50
CA GLU A 55 -24.22 7.00 -5.98
C GLU A 55 -24.91 6.47 -4.70
N ALA A 56 -25.18 5.15 -4.64
CA ALA A 56 -25.79 4.53 -3.47
C ALA A 56 -24.87 4.53 -2.24
N VAL A 57 -23.55 4.37 -2.43
CA VAL A 57 -22.56 4.49 -1.34
C VAL A 57 -22.50 5.92 -0.81
N VAL A 58 -22.54 6.92 -1.69
CA VAL A 58 -22.58 8.33 -1.27
C VAL A 58 -23.88 8.62 -0.52
N ASP A 59 -25.04 8.10 -0.97
CA ASP A 59 -26.33 8.24 -0.26
C ASP A 59 -26.31 7.57 1.13
N GLU A 60 -25.64 6.42 1.25
CA GLU A 60 -25.44 5.76 2.55
C GLU A 60 -24.62 6.64 3.49
N ALA A 61 -23.50 7.23 3.02
CA ALA A 61 -22.68 8.14 3.82
C ALA A 61 -23.48 9.36 4.29
N VAL A 62 -24.27 9.98 3.40
CA VAL A 62 -25.18 11.10 3.75
C VAL A 62 -26.18 10.66 4.83
N THR A 63 -26.79 9.50 4.68
CA THR A 63 -27.79 8.97 5.64
C THR A 63 -27.19 8.71 7.02
N LEU A 64 -25.92 8.25 7.07
CA LEU A 64 -25.19 8.02 8.31
C LEU A 64 -24.63 9.31 8.94
N GLY A 65 -24.61 10.43 8.18
CA GLY A 65 -23.97 11.66 8.61
C GLY A 65 -22.45 11.60 8.58
N TYR A 66 -21.88 10.68 7.80
CA TYR A 66 -20.44 10.53 7.65
C TYR A 66 -19.91 11.40 6.50
N ASN A 67 -18.81 12.09 6.75
CA ASN A 67 -18.21 13.00 5.79
C ASN A 67 -16.88 12.48 5.18
N LEU A 68 -16.53 11.20 5.42
CA LEU A 68 -15.39 10.54 4.78
C LEU A 68 -15.84 9.20 4.18
N ILE A 69 -15.54 9.01 2.90
CA ILE A 69 -15.60 7.70 2.23
C ILE A 69 -14.17 7.25 1.95
N VAL A 70 -13.84 6.03 2.37
CA VAL A 70 -12.56 5.37 2.05
C VAL A 70 -12.86 4.21 1.12
N SER A 71 -12.31 4.26 -0.09
CA SER A 71 -12.50 3.24 -1.11
C SER A 71 -11.19 2.58 -1.52
N HIS A 72 -11.28 1.38 -2.08
CA HIS A 72 -10.14 0.76 -2.76
C HIS A 72 -9.97 1.37 -4.15
N HIS A 73 -10.97 1.26 -4.99
CA HIS A 73 -10.91 1.81 -6.34
C HIS A 73 -11.07 3.33 -6.35
N PRO A 74 -10.18 4.06 -7.08
CA PRO A 74 -10.33 5.50 -7.23
C PRO A 74 -11.57 5.83 -8.05
N LEU A 75 -12.40 6.74 -7.52
CA LEU A 75 -13.58 7.22 -8.24
C LEU A 75 -13.17 7.94 -9.52
N ILE A 76 -12.11 8.74 -9.44
CA ILE A 76 -11.57 9.51 -10.56
C ILE A 76 -10.30 8.81 -11.06
N PHE A 77 -10.46 7.84 -11.96
CA PHE A 77 -9.32 7.14 -12.55
C PHE A 77 -8.66 7.96 -13.66
N LYS A 78 -9.44 8.74 -14.41
CA LYS A 78 -8.97 9.65 -15.48
C LYS A 78 -9.47 11.05 -15.22
N GLY A 79 -8.62 12.06 -15.49
CA GLY A 79 -8.98 13.46 -15.31
C GLY A 79 -10.20 13.90 -16.14
N TYR A 80 -11.10 14.67 -15.52
CA TYR A 80 -12.29 15.23 -16.16
C TYR A 80 -12.03 16.66 -16.64
N LYS A 81 -12.45 16.98 -17.86
CA LYS A 81 -12.43 18.35 -18.40
C LYS A 81 -13.65 19.18 -18.00
N SER A 82 -14.73 18.53 -17.62
CA SER A 82 -15.97 19.17 -17.15
C SER A 82 -16.73 18.18 -16.26
N ILE A 83 -17.47 18.68 -15.27
CA ILE A 83 -18.31 17.88 -14.38
C ILE A 83 -19.75 18.39 -14.54
N THR A 84 -20.60 17.60 -15.20
CA THR A 84 -21.96 17.99 -15.61
C THR A 84 -23.03 16.95 -15.26
N GLY A 85 -22.62 15.82 -14.64
CA GLY A 85 -23.51 14.73 -14.25
C GLY A 85 -23.84 13.74 -15.36
N ARG A 86 -23.06 13.69 -16.44
CA ARG A 86 -23.32 12.82 -17.60
C ARG A 86 -23.15 11.34 -17.31
N ASP A 87 -22.17 10.98 -16.51
CA ASP A 87 -21.90 9.61 -16.11
C ASP A 87 -22.02 9.42 -14.58
N TYR A 88 -21.88 8.17 -14.11
CA TYR A 88 -22.02 7.87 -12.69
C TYR A 88 -20.92 8.52 -11.83
N VAL A 89 -19.70 8.66 -12.38
CA VAL A 89 -18.57 9.28 -11.68
C VAL A 89 -18.84 10.76 -11.46
N GLU A 90 -19.24 11.50 -12.53
CA GLU A 90 -19.61 12.90 -12.41
C GLU A 90 -20.76 13.11 -11.41
N ARG A 91 -21.77 12.21 -11.39
CA ARG A 91 -22.89 12.28 -10.42
C ARG A 91 -22.42 12.02 -8.98
N CYS A 92 -21.53 11.06 -8.75
CA CYS A 92 -20.90 10.83 -7.45
C CYS A 92 -20.10 12.04 -6.99
N ILE A 93 -19.30 12.65 -7.88
CA ILE A 93 -18.52 13.87 -7.59
C ILE A 93 -19.44 14.99 -7.15
N LEU A 94 -20.47 15.30 -7.94
CA LEU A 94 -21.43 16.38 -7.63
C LEU A 94 -22.17 16.13 -6.31
N LYS A 95 -22.54 14.87 -6.04
CA LYS A 95 -23.24 14.49 -4.81
C LYS A 95 -22.33 14.61 -3.59
N ALA A 96 -21.08 14.12 -3.68
CA ALA A 96 -20.11 14.22 -2.60
C ALA A 96 -19.79 15.68 -2.25
N ILE A 97 -19.53 16.53 -3.26
CA ILE A 97 -19.26 17.95 -3.05
C ILE A 97 -20.44 18.68 -2.40
N ARG A 98 -21.68 18.40 -2.83
CA ARG A 98 -22.89 19.04 -2.26
C ARG A 98 -23.17 18.66 -0.80
N ASN A 99 -22.62 17.56 -0.33
CA ASN A 99 -22.81 17.06 1.03
C ASN A 99 -21.53 17.12 1.87
N ASP A 100 -20.52 17.87 1.42
CA ASP A 100 -19.23 18.05 2.12
C ASP A 100 -18.53 16.72 2.45
N ILE A 101 -18.67 15.71 1.58
CA ILE A 101 -18.06 14.38 1.75
C ILE A 101 -16.70 14.36 1.05
N ALA A 102 -15.65 14.02 1.79
CA ALA A 102 -14.36 13.69 1.25
C ALA A 102 -14.31 12.22 0.80
N ILE A 103 -13.65 11.96 -0.34
CA ILE A 103 -13.43 10.63 -0.88
C ILE A 103 -11.93 10.40 -1.01
N TYR A 104 -11.43 9.38 -0.32
CA TYR A 104 -10.04 8.93 -0.38
C TYR A 104 -9.99 7.51 -0.90
N SER A 105 -9.03 7.21 -1.78
CA SER A 105 -8.85 5.88 -2.35
C SER A 105 -7.43 5.36 -2.10
N ALA A 106 -7.31 4.13 -1.59
CA ALA A 106 -6.04 3.40 -1.52
C ALA A 106 -6.15 2.18 -2.44
N HIS A 107 -5.48 2.24 -3.57
CA HIS A 107 -5.59 1.31 -4.69
C HIS A 107 -4.28 0.52 -4.85
N THR A 108 -3.54 0.68 -5.95
CA THR A 108 -2.32 -0.10 -6.16
C THR A 108 -1.21 0.19 -5.14
N ASN A 109 -1.23 1.35 -4.47
CA ASN A 109 -0.36 1.58 -3.31
C ASN A 109 -0.65 0.60 -2.16
N LEU A 110 -1.92 0.24 -1.94
CA LEU A 110 -2.32 -0.76 -0.94
C LEU A 110 -2.07 -2.19 -1.42
N ASP A 111 -2.21 -2.46 -2.74
CA ASP A 111 -1.87 -3.77 -3.32
C ASP A 111 -0.39 -4.09 -3.16
N ASN A 112 0.47 -3.08 -3.32
CA ASN A 112 1.91 -3.20 -3.23
C ASN A 112 2.47 -3.13 -1.79
N ALA A 113 1.66 -2.71 -0.81
CA ALA A 113 2.10 -2.53 0.56
C ALA A 113 2.20 -3.86 1.33
N PRO A 114 3.15 -3.98 2.29
CA PRO A 114 3.16 -5.07 3.25
C PRO A 114 1.84 -5.10 4.04
N GLY A 115 1.23 -6.28 4.18
CA GLY A 115 -0.07 -6.42 4.85
C GLY A 115 -1.27 -5.88 4.06
N GLY A 116 -1.08 -5.46 2.80
CA GLY A 116 -2.12 -4.94 1.93
C GLY A 116 -3.02 -6.04 1.33
N VAL A 117 -3.68 -5.72 0.21
CA VAL A 117 -4.76 -6.54 -0.37
C VAL A 117 -4.32 -7.97 -0.64
N ASN A 118 -3.15 -8.16 -1.28
CA ASN A 118 -2.65 -9.50 -1.62
C ASN A 118 -2.34 -10.34 -0.37
N PHE A 119 -1.84 -9.71 0.69
CA PHE A 119 -1.64 -10.38 1.98
C PHE A 119 -2.97 -10.76 2.63
N LYS A 120 -3.99 -9.91 2.52
CA LYS A 120 -5.33 -10.21 3.03
C LYS A 120 -5.97 -11.39 2.29
N ILE A 121 -5.81 -11.48 0.99
CA ILE A 121 -6.25 -12.65 0.20
C ILE A 121 -5.52 -13.91 0.68
N ALA A 122 -4.20 -13.84 0.85
CA ALA A 122 -3.38 -14.96 1.35
C ALA A 122 -3.79 -15.40 2.77
N GLU A 123 -4.08 -14.45 3.66
CA GLU A 123 -4.62 -14.71 5.01
C GLU A 123 -5.96 -15.46 4.96
N LYS A 124 -6.89 -15.04 4.08
CA LYS A 124 -8.21 -15.70 3.91
C LYS A 124 -8.08 -17.14 3.42
N ILE A 125 -7.07 -17.44 2.61
CA ILE A 125 -6.76 -18.80 2.14
C ILE A 125 -6.05 -19.61 3.25
N GLY A 126 -5.38 -18.94 4.19
CA GLY A 126 -4.59 -19.58 5.25
C GLY A 126 -3.19 -19.97 4.78
N LEU A 127 -2.57 -19.19 3.91
CA LEU A 127 -1.20 -19.39 3.45
C LEU A 127 -0.19 -19.06 4.55
N GLU A 128 0.90 -19.81 4.56
CA GLU A 128 2.08 -19.58 5.40
C GLU A 128 3.28 -19.17 4.52
N ASN A 129 4.37 -18.68 5.13
CA ASN A 129 5.60 -18.28 4.44
C ASN A 129 5.38 -17.30 3.29
N ILE A 130 4.47 -16.34 3.50
CA ILE A 130 4.04 -15.39 2.47
C ILE A 130 5.19 -14.43 2.14
N ARG A 131 5.47 -14.24 0.86
CA ARG A 131 6.43 -13.27 0.31
C ARG A 131 5.87 -12.62 -0.95
N ILE A 132 6.40 -11.45 -1.30
CA ILE A 132 6.05 -10.75 -2.55
C ILE A 132 6.44 -11.62 -3.75
N LEU A 133 5.57 -11.71 -4.74
CA LEU A 133 5.82 -12.46 -5.98
C LEU A 133 6.71 -11.68 -6.95
N GLU A 134 6.47 -10.39 -7.11
CA GLU A 134 7.29 -9.46 -7.91
C GLU A 134 7.67 -8.24 -7.06
N PRO A 135 8.86 -8.27 -6.39
CA PRO A 135 9.35 -7.15 -5.62
C PRO A 135 9.58 -5.88 -6.46
N LYS A 136 9.34 -4.71 -5.86
CA LYS A 136 9.59 -3.42 -6.50
C LYS A 136 11.11 -3.19 -6.64
N GLN A 137 11.52 -2.70 -7.82
CA GLN A 137 12.91 -2.49 -8.18
C GLN A 137 13.26 -1.01 -8.29
N GLU A 138 14.55 -0.67 -8.21
CA GLU A 138 15.10 0.68 -8.46
C GLU A 138 14.45 1.80 -7.62
N CYS A 139 13.91 1.47 -6.45
CA CYS A 139 13.22 2.40 -5.55
C CYS A 139 13.94 2.58 -4.21
N LEU A 140 15.17 2.10 -4.08
CA LEU A 140 15.98 2.20 -2.87
C LEU A 140 17.21 3.07 -3.12
N LEU A 141 17.56 3.87 -2.10
CA LEU A 141 18.78 4.68 -2.06
C LEU A 141 19.64 4.28 -0.87
N LYS A 142 20.95 4.42 -1.02
CA LYS A 142 21.89 4.47 0.09
C LYS A 142 22.23 5.93 0.37
N LEU A 143 22.02 6.38 1.60
CA LEU A 143 22.55 7.64 2.12
C LEU A 143 23.92 7.37 2.74
N VAL A 144 24.88 8.24 2.43
CA VAL A 144 26.18 8.32 3.10
C VAL A 144 26.34 9.75 3.62
N THR A 145 26.76 9.89 4.88
CA THR A 145 27.10 11.20 5.48
C THR A 145 28.28 11.05 6.44
N PHE A 146 28.90 12.17 6.81
CA PHE A 146 30.10 12.21 7.62
C PHE A 146 29.84 13.16 8.80
N VAL A 147 29.92 12.64 10.03
CA VAL A 147 29.47 13.34 11.23
C VAL A 147 30.56 13.33 12.27
N PRO A 148 30.88 14.46 12.95
CA PRO A 148 31.79 14.45 14.08
C PRO A 148 31.40 13.35 15.09
N ARG A 149 32.38 12.62 15.60
CA ARG A 149 32.16 11.42 16.42
C ARG A 149 31.19 11.63 17.58
N ALA A 150 31.23 12.80 18.22
CA ALA A 150 30.39 13.10 19.38
C ALA A 150 28.89 13.27 19.04
N GLN A 151 28.56 13.62 17.80
CA GLN A 151 27.19 13.87 17.31
C GLN A 151 26.64 12.72 16.46
N ALA A 152 27.42 11.67 16.22
CA ALA A 152 27.03 10.57 15.32
C ALA A 152 25.78 9.84 15.77
N ASP A 153 25.54 9.65 17.07
CA ASP A 153 24.37 8.95 17.60
C ASP A 153 23.09 9.78 17.39
N GLU A 154 23.17 11.10 17.58
CA GLU A 154 22.05 12.00 17.37
C GLU A 154 21.60 11.98 15.91
N VAL A 155 22.56 12.13 14.98
CA VAL A 155 22.26 12.09 13.54
C VAL A 155 21.70 10.74 13.12
N ARG A 156 22.27 9.59 13.60
CA ARG A 156 21.73 8.26 13.30
C ARG A 156 20.29 8.11 13.75
N ASN A 157 19.97 8.54 14.95
CA ASN A 157 18.61 8.48 15.50
C ASN A 157 17.65 9.30 14.65
N ALA A 158 18.00 10.54 14.30
CA ALA A 158 17.18 11.38 13.43
C ALA A 158 16.94 10.77 12.05
N LEU A 159 17.97 10.12 11.48
CA LEU A 159 17.83 9.41 10.19
C LEU A 159 16.91 8.18 10.31
N ALA A 160 17.02 7.40 11.40
CA ALA A 160 16.17 6.25 11.65
C ALA A 160 14.70 6.67 11.85
N GLU A 161 14.44 7.72 12.63
CA GLU A 161 13.10 8.28 12.83
C GLU A 161 12.50 8.82 11.52
N ALA A 162 13.34 9.36 10.61
CA ALA A 162 12.93 9.77 9.27
C ALA A 162 12.62 8.57 8.34
N GLY A 163 12.91 7.34 8.77
CA GLY A 163 12.61 6.09 8.08
C GLY A 163 13.74 5.50 7.28
N CYS A 164 15.00 5.80 7.64
CA CYS A 164 16.16 5.08 7.15
C CYS A 164 16.36 3.75 7.89
N GLY A 165 17.06 2.80 7.23
CA GLY A 165 17.56 1.60 7.87
C GLY A 165 16.57 0.45 8.01
N CYS A 166 15.46 0.42 7.28
CA CYS A 166 14.53 -0.71 7.29
C CYS A 166 15.01 -1.79 6.31
N ILE A 167 15.37 -2.98 6.83
CA ILE A 167 15.80 -4.14 6.05
C ILE A 167 15.12 -5.41 6.61
N GLY A 168 14.16 -5.94 5.89
CA GLY A 168 13.38 -7.08 6.38
C GLY A 168 12.67 -6.75 7.69
N ASN A 169 12.90 -7.56 8.72
CA ASN A 169 12.35 -7.37 10.07
C ASN A 169 13.28 -6.56 11.00
N TYR A 170 14.23 -5.81 10.43
CA TYR A 170 15.15 -4.97 11.19
C TYR A 170 14.94 -3.52 10.82
N ASP A 171 14.95 -2.64 11.80
CA ASP A 171 14.98 -1.19 11.65
C ASP A 171 16.32 -0.60 12.09
N SER A 172 16.48 0.70 11.91
CA SER A 172 17.65 1.47 12.35
C SER A 172 19.00 0.91 11.85
N CYS A 173 18.98 0.12 10.78
CA CYS A 173 20.18 -0.48 10.22
C CYS A 173 21.10 0.61 9.64
N SER A 174 22.33 0.66 10.14
CA SER A 174 23.38 1.52 9.60
C SER A 174 24.72 0.82 9.66
N TYR A 175 25.64 1.23 8.78
CA TYR A 175 27.05 0.82 8.86
C TYR A 175 27.90 2.05 9.13
N ASN A 176 28.80 1.96 10.12
CA ASN A 176 29.54 3.10 10.61
C ASN A 176 31.06 2.80 10.51
N VAL A 177 31.80 3.77 9.97
CA VAL A 177 33.26 3.69 9.84
C VAL A 177 33.91 4.94 10.42
N GLU A 178 34.88 4.77 11.30
CA GLU A 178 35.72 5.88 11.80
C GLU A 178 36.66 6.37 10.71
N GLY A 179 36.79 7.68 10.56
CA GLY A 179 37.67 8.29 9.59
C GLY A 179 38.10 9.70 9.99
N GLU A 180 38.84 10.35 9.12
CA GLU A 180 39.28 11.73 9.28
C GLU A 180 38.72 12.56 8.12
N GLY A 181 37.85 13.54 8.42
CA GLY A 181 37.37 14.54 7.49
C GLY A 181 38.35 15.71 7.42
N MET A 182 38.47 16.35 6.26
CA MET A 182 39.31 17.52 6.07
C MET A 182 38.56 18.61 5.32
N PHE A 183 38.59 19.82 5.83
CA PHE A 183 37.99 20.98 5.15
C PHE A 183 38.72 22.27 5.49
N ARG A 184 38.50 23.32 4.70
CA ARG A 184 38.93 24.68 4.98
C ARG A 184 37.72 25.61 4.88
N ALA A 185 37.32 26.21 5.98
CA ALA A 185 36.28 27.21 5.99
C ALA A 185 36.74 28.46 5.25
N LEU A 186 35.94 28.99 4.34
CA LEU A 186 36.23 30.21 3.59
C LEU A 186 35.59 31.44 4.28
N LYS A 187 35.98 32.64 3.86
CA LYS A 187 35.38 33.89 4.38
C LYS A 187 33.87 33.89 4.17
N GLY A 188 33.13 34.04 5.24
CA GLY A 188 31.66 34.01 5.24
C GLY A 188 31.06 32.76 5.82
N ALA A 189 31.85 31.69 6.01
CA ALA A 189 31.42 30.50 6.72
C ALA A 189 31.42 30.68 8.23
N SER A 190 30.56 29.92 8.94
CA SER A 190 30.51 29.82 10.39
C SER A 190 30.74 28.36 10.82
N PRO A 191 32.00 27.85 10.75
CA PRO A 191 32.28 26.46 10.97
C PRO A 191 31.97 26.03 12.41
N PHE A 192 31.38 24.86 12.59
CA PHE A 192 31.17 24.23 13.89
C PHE A 192 32.49 23.93 14.62
N CYS A 193 33.53 23.54 13.88
CA CYS A 193 34.88 23.30 14.37
C CYS A 193 35.90 23.85 13.38
N GLY A 194 37.14 24.12 13.84
CA GLY A 194 38.19 24.73 13.03
C GLY A 194 38.05 26.27 12.92
N GLU A 195 39.00 26.88 12.19
CA GLU A 195 39.04 28.34 11.99
C GLU A 195 38.97 28.70 10.50
N VAL A 196 38.40 29.89 10.21
CA VAL A 196 38.28 30.39 8.84
C VAL A 196 39.66 30.62 8.23
N GLY A 197 39.94 30.03 7.05
CA GLY A 197 41.19 30.14 6.32
C GLY A 197 42.20 29.02 6.62
N GLU A 198 42.01 28.27 7.69
CA GLU A 198 42.89 27.17 8.08
C GLU A 198 42.36 25.78 7.58
N LEU A 199 43.29 24.87 7.27
CA LEU A 199 42.94 23.49 6.97
C LEU A 199 42.71 22.75 8.28
N HIS A 200 41.46 22.39 8.53
CA HIS A 200 41.03 21.61 9.71
C HIS A 200 40.94 20.11 9.40
N LYS A 201 41.26 19.29 10.40
CA LYS A 201 41.07 17.85 10.41
C LYS A 201 40.16 17.47 11.56
N GLU A 202 39.09 16.76 11.27
CA GLU A 202 38.11 16.32 12.26
C GLU A 202 37.97 14.79 12.28
N SER A 203 37.83 14.22 13.47
CA SER A 203 37.50 12.81 13.64
C SER A 203 36.02 12.59 13.38
N GLU A 204 35.70 11.92 12.30
CA GLU A 204 34.33 11.75 11.84
C GLU A 204 33.92 10.27 11.76
N ILE A 205 32.63 10.03 11.89
CA ILE A 205 31.99 8.75 11.58
C ILE A 205 31.32 8.89 10.23
N ARG A 206 31.73 8.06 9.28
CA ARG A 206 30.97 7.83 8.05
C ARG A 206 29.80 6.93 8.38
N ILE A 207 28.57 7.43 8.19
CA ILE A 207 27.31 6.71 8.39
C ILE A 207 26.74 6.34 7.04
N GLU A 208 26.47 5.03 6.83
CA GLU A 208 25.77 4.53 5.66
C GLU A 208 24.44 3.89 6.08
N THR A 209 23.35 4.24 5.42
CA THR A 209 22.02 3.66 5.66
C THR A 209 21.22 3.58 4.38
N ILE A 210 20.14 2.75 4.38
CA ILE A 210 19.25 2.54 3.24
C ILE A 210 17.92 3.24 3.48
N LEU A 211 17.28 3.74 2.41
CA LEU A 211 15.94 4.33 2.48
C LEU A 211 15.19 4.15 1.14
N PRO A 212 13.85 4.13 1.17
CA PRO A 212 13.06 4.30 -0.05
C PRO A 212 13.28 5.69 -0.66
N ASP A 213 13.34 5.76 -1.98
CA ASP A 213 13.67 6.99 -2.74
C ASP A 213 12.69 8.14 -2.45
N PHE A 214 11.41 7.84 -2.27
CA PHE A 214 10.37 8.82 -1.96
C PHE A 214 10.53 9.48 -0.56
N LYS A 215 11.30 8.86 0.35
CA LYS A 215 11.63 9.44 1.67
C LYS A 215 12.79 10.42 1.61
N LYS A 216 13.47 10.56 0.47
CA LYS A 216 14.67 11.40 0.32
C LYS A 216 14.50 12.81 0.91
N ALA A 217 13.41 13.50 0.57
CA ALA A 217 13.20 14.88 1.06
C ALA A 217 13.05 14.94 2.58
N THR A 218 12.30 14.01 3.18
CA THR A 218 12.12 13.92 4.65
C THR A 218 13.44 13.60 5.34
N VAL A 219 14.21 12.69 4.79
CA VAL A 219 15.52 12.27 5.32
C VAL A 219 16.53 13.40 5.23
N VAL A 220 16.59 14.14 4.11
CA VAL A 220 17.46 15.33 3.99
C VAL A 220 17.10 16.38 5.04
N LYS A 221 15.81 16.65 5.25
CA LYS A 221 15.37 17.60 6.28
C LYS A 221 15.80 17.15 7.68
N ALA A 222 15.67 15.87 8.01
CA ALA A 222 16.11 15.33 9.30
C ALA A 222 17.62 15.40 9.46
N LEU A 223 18.38 15.04 8.41
CA LEU A 223 19.83 15.14 8.39
C LEU A 223 20.30 16.57 8.68
N LEU A 224 19.80 17.53 7.90
CA LEU A 224 20.17 18.95 8.07
C LEU A 224 19.75 19.54 9.42
N GLY A 225 18.69 19.03 10.02
CA GLY A 225 18.23 19.45 11.35
C GLY A 225 19.04 18.91 12.51
N ALA A 226 19.63 17.72 12.36
CA ALA A 226 20.40 17.06 13.41
C ALA A 226 21.92 17.21 13.24
N HIS A 227 22.39 17.53 12.03
CA HIS A 227 23.83 17.64 11.76
C HIS A 227 24.41 18.94 12.32
N PRO A 228 25.57 18.90 13.02
CA PRO A 228 26.16 20.11 13.63
C PRO A 228 26.75 21.07 12.61
N TYR A 229 27.13 20.60 11.40
CA TYR A 229 27.70 21.46 10.36
C TYR A 229 26.62 22.29 9.67
N GLU A 230 26.93 23.53 9.32
CA GLU A 230 26.03 24.39 8.53
C GLU A 230 25.81 23.84 7.10
N GLU A 231 26.83 23.19 6.54
CA GLU A 231 26.81 22.55 5.23
C GLU A 231 27.39 21.11 5.34
N PRO A 232 26.61 20.11 5.78
CA PRO A 232 27.09 18.75 5.90
C PRO A 232 27.28 18.10 4.52
N ALA A 233 28.33 17.31 4.39
CA ALA A 233 28.53 16.47 3.21
C ALA A 233 27.68 15.22 3.29
N PHE A 234 26.91 14.93 2.24
CA PHE A 234 26.15 13.70 2.10
C PHE A 234 25.91 13.34 0.63
N ASP A 235 25.80 12.04 0.38
CA ASP A 235 25.60 11.48 -0.95
C ASP A 235 24.45 10.49 -0.95
N PHE A 236 23.72 10.42 -2.09
CA PHE A 236 22.75 9.35 -2.35
C PHE A 236 23.21 8.50 -3.54
N TYR A 237 23.29 7.19 -3.29
CA TYR A 237 23.58 6.19 -4.32
C TYR A 237 22.34 5.38 -4.64
N PRO A 238 21.83 5.36 -5.89
CA PRO A 238 20.76 4.45 -6.30
C PRO A 238 21.20 2.99 -6.12
N LEU A 239 20.33 2.17 -5.53
CA LEU A 239 20.59 0.75 -5.32
C LEU A 239 19.83 -0.08 -6.36
N LYS A 240 20.47 -1.15 -6.83
CA LYS A 240 19.86 -2.16 -7.72
C LYS A 240 19.19 -3.29 -6.94
N ASN A 241 19.13 -3.18 -5.62
CA ASN A 241 18.47 -4.16 -4.77
C ASN A 241 16.97 -4.11 -4.97
N ASP A 242 16.34 -5.29 -5.03
CA ASP A 242 14.90 -5.42 -4.94
C ASP A 242 14.42 -5.02 -3.54
N TRP A 243 13.29 -4.33 -3.46
CA TRP A 243 12.63 -4.08 -2.19
C TRP A 243 11.68 -5.24 -1.86
N ALA A 244 12.22 -6.26 -1.23
CA ALA A 244 11.58 -7.56 -1.03
C ALA A 244 10.25 -7.54 -0.26
N GLN A 245 9.96 -6.45 0.49
CA GLN A 245 8.73 -6.31 1.29
C GLN A 245 7.60 -5.60 0.55
N VAL A 246 7.88 -4.97 -0.60
CA VAL A 246 6.95 -4.15 -1.36
C VAL A 246 6.93 -4.61 -2.81
N GLY A 247 5.75 -4.73 -3.40
CA GLY A 247 5.60 -5.13 -4.80
C GLY A 247 4.29 -5.84 -5.09
N ALA A 248 4.16 -6.33 -6.31
CA ALA A 248 2.93 -6.88 -6.83
C ALA A 248 2.75 -8.37 -6.52
N GLY A 249 1.53 -8.74 -6.12
CA GLY A 249 1.16 -10.12 -5.81
C GLY A 249 1.95 -10.74 -4.68
N VAL A 250 1.52 -11.89 -4.22
CA VAL A 250 2.22 -12.68 -3.21
C VAL A 250 2.29 -14.17 -3.59
N ILE A 251 3.24 -14.88 -3.00
CA ILE A 251 3.37 -16.34 -3.08
C ILE A 251 3.55 -16.88 -1.67
N GLY A 252 2.88 -17.98 -1.36
CA GLY A 252 2.94 -18.64 -0.06
C GLY A 252 2.63 -20.13 -0.17
N GLU A 253 2.53 -20.81 0.94
CA GLU A 253 2.37 -22.26 1.02
C GLU A 253 1.13 -22.62 1.81
N LEU A 254 0.41 -23.64 1.34
CA LEU A 254 -0.64 -24.29 2.14
C LEU A 254 -0.02 -25.07 3.29
N LYS A 255 -0.69 -25.12 4.42
CA LYS A 255 -0.30 -25.96 5.57
C LYS A 255 -0.14 -27.43 5.24
N LYS A 256 -0.96 -27.92 4.32
CA LYS A 256 -0.96 -29.29 3.78
C LYS A 256 -1.33 -29.23 2.31
N PRO A 257 -0.70 -30.08 1.47
CA PRO A 257 -1.09 -30.18 0.08
C PRO A 257 -2.56 -30.61 -0.05
N GLU A 258 -3.26 -30.03 -1.02
CA GLU A 258 -4.64 -30.36 -1.38
C GLU A 258 -4.72 -30.81 -2.84
N THR A 259 -5.73 -31.58 -3.20
CA THR A 259 -6.02 -31.81 -4.61
C THR A 259 -6.52 -30.53 -5.28
N GLU A 260 -6.27 -30.34 -6.58
CA GLU A 260 -6.74 -29.18 -7.34
C GLU A 260 -8.24 -28.91 -7.12
N LEU A 261 -9.06 -29.98 -7.13
CA LEU A 261 -10.51 -29.84 -6.96
C LEU A 261 -10.92 -29.42 -5.55
N GLU A 262 -10.26 -29.93 -4.52
CA GLU A 262 -10.49 -29.52 -3.11
C GLU A 262 -10.10 -28.07 -2.92
N PHE A 263 -8.93 -27.68 -3.42
CA PHE A 263 -8.47 -26.31 -3.39
C PHE A 263 -9.45 -25.34 -4.07
N LEU A 264 -9.89 -25.64 -5.30
CA LEU A 264 -10.89 -24.82 -6.01
C LEU A 264 -12.23 -24.72 -5.26
N LYS A 265 -12.67 -25.77 -4.59
CA LYS A 265 -13.87 -25.73 -3.73
C LYS A 265 -13.66 -24.87 -2.50
N ASN A 266 -12.48 -24.94 -1.90
CA ASN A 266 -12.12 -24.14 -0.72
C ASN A 266 -12.09 -22.66 -1.06
N ILE A 267 -11.40 -22.23 -2.13
CA ILE A 267 -11.38 -20.82 -2.55
C ILE A 267 -12.76 -20.33 -2.96
N LYS A 268 -13.56 -21.16 -3.66
CA LYS A 268 -14.95 -20.83 -3.99
C LYS A 268 -15.77 -20.50 -2.75
N LYS A 269 -15.62 -21.28 -1.69
CA LYS A 269 -16.31 -21.08 -0.40
C LYS A 269 -15.76 -19.86 0.34
N THR A 270 -14.43 -19.72 0.42
CA THR A 270 -13.76 -18.66 1.18
C THR A 270 -14.10 -17.27 0.64
N PHE A 271 -14.15 -17.14 -0.69
CA PHE A 271 -14.43 -15.85 -1.35
C PHE A 271 -15.92 -15.69 -1.73
N GLU A 272 -16.79 -16.66 -1.36
CA GLU A 272 -18.24 -16.64 -1.64
C GLU A 272 -18.56 -16.48 -3.13
N VAL A 273 -17.69 -17.01 -4.01
CA VAL A 273 -17.84 -16.80 -5.46
C VAL A 273 -18.89 -17.72 -6.09
N GLY A 274 -19.66 -17.17 -7.00
CA GLY A 274 -20.67 -17.94 -7.74
C GLY A 274 -20.06 -19.00 -8.66
N CYS A 275 -18.94 -18.69 -9.29
CA CYS A 275 -18.22 -19.56 -10.22
C CYS A 275 -16.72 -19.28 -10.15
N VAL A 276 -15.90 -20.32 -10.15
CA VAL A 276 -14.45 -20.22 -10.37
C VAL A 276 -14.16 -20.67 -11.79
N LYS A 277 -13.57 -19.81 -12.61
CA LYS A 277 -13.04 -20.22 -13.92
C LYS A 277 -11.63 -20.75 -13.71
N HIS A 278 -11.28 -21.85 -14.38
CA HIS A 278 -9.96 -22.44 -14.20
C HIS A 278 -9.47 -23.17 -15.47
N THR A 279 -8.15 -23.33 -15.57
CA THR A 279 -7.53 -24.18 -16.59
C THR A 279 -7.80 -25.66 -16.32
N ARG A 280 -7.44 -26.52 -17.28
CA ARG A 280 -7.59 -27.97 -17.15
C ARG A 280 -6.90 -28.48 -15.87
N LEU A 281 -7.59 -29.34 -15.12
CA LEU A 281 -7.01 -30.05 -13.99
C LEU A 281 -5.98 -31.08 -14.46
N SER A 282 -4.83 -31.06 -13.86
CA SER A 282 -3.71 -31.96 -14.20
C SER A 282 -3.58 -33.17 -13.28
N GLY A 283 -4.31 -33.18 -12.16
CA GLY A 283 -4.22 -34.22 -11.12
C GLY A 283 -3.04 -33.97 -10.15
N ARG A 284 -2.41 -32.83 -10.19
CA ARG A 284 -1.32 -32.46 -9.26
C ARG A 284 -1.89 -32.07 -7.89
N LEU A 285 -1.04 -32.11 -6.89
CA LEU A 285 -1.33 -31.50 -5.59
C LEU A 285 -0.95 -30.02 -5.62
N ILE A 286 -1.74 -29.21 -4.93
CA ILE A 286 -1.45 -27.79 -4.69
C ILE A 286 -0.78 -27.67 -3.32
N GLN A 287 0.42 -27.16 -3.29
CA GLN A 287 1.19 -26.80 -2.10
C GLN A 287 1.53 -25.31 -2.11
N THR A 288 2.03 -24.82 -3.24
CA THR A 288 2.48 -23.43 -3.39
C THR A 288 1.45 -22.64 -4.20
N VAL A 289 1.00 -21.54 -3.62
CA VAL A 289 -0.04 -20.66 -4.18
C VAL A 289 0.55 -19.29 -4.45
N ALA A 290 0.48 -18.84 -5.69
CA ALA A 290 0.73 -17.45 -6.05
C ALA A 290 -0.60 -16.75 -6.32
N LEU A 291 -0.71 -15.47 -5.99
CA LEU A 291 -1.95 -14.72 -6.17
C LEU A 291 -1.71 -13.22 -6.40
N CYS A 292 -2.68 -12.61 -7.07
CA CYS A 292 -2.82 -11.17 -7.17
C CYS A 292 -4.30 -10.83 -7.34
N GLY A 293 -4.84 -9.99 -6.46
CA GLY A 293 -6.22 -9.48 -6.55
C GLY A 293 -6.47 -8.69 -7.84
N GLY A 294 -7.75 -8.45 -8.15
CA GLY A 294 -8.16 -7.66 -9.30
C GLY A 294 -7.64 -8.18 -10.64
N ALA A 295 -7.11 -7.29 -11.46
CA ALA A 295 -6.57 -7.60 -12.79
C ALA A 295 -5.11 -8.10 -12.76
N GLY A 296 -4.80 -9.05 -11.87
CA GLY A 296 -3.44 -9.52 -11.59
C GLY A 296 -2.81 -10.47 -12.62
N ALA A 297 -3.47 -10.79 -13.72
CA ALA A 297 -2.99 -11.78 -14.71
C ALA A 297 -1.61 -11.46 -15.33
N PHE A 298 -1.16 -10.21 -15.26
CA PHE A 298 0.17 -9.79 -15.73
C PHE A 298 1.32 -10.48 -14.95
N LEU A 299 1.04 -11.02 -13.76
CA LEU A 299 2.00 -11.75 -12.93
C LEU A 299 2.08 -13.25 -13.24
N LEU A 300 1.24 -13.78 -14.12
CA LEU A 300 1.32 -15.20 -14.54
C LEU A 300 2.73 -15.64 -14.95
N PRO A 301 3.50 -14.87 -15.75
CA PRO A 301 4.88 -15.22 -16.11
C PRO A 301 5.83 -15.33 -14.89
N ARG A 302 5.51 -14.63 -13.80
CA ARG A 302 6.31 -14.66 -12.56
C ARG A 302 5.96 -15.84 -11.65
N ALA A 303 4.72 -16.35 -11.78
CA ALA A 303 4.22 -17.48 -10.99
C ALA A 303 4.61 -18.85 -11.60
N VAL A 304 4.69 -18.93 -12.94
CA VAL A 304 5.07 -20.17 -13.64
C VAL A 304 6.42 -20.69 -13.16
N GLY A 305 6.46 -21.98 -12.83
CA GLY A 305 7.65 -22.67 -12.32
C GLY A 305 7.97 -22.36 -10.84
N LYS A 306 7.16 -21.50 -10.18
CA LYS A 306 7.32 -21.19 -8.74
C LYS A 306 6.12 -21.62 -7.91
N ALA A 307 4.94 -21.69 -8.52
CA ALA A 307 3.69 -22.05 -7.85
C ALA A 307 2.92 -23.13 -8.61
N ASP A 308 2.08 -23.88 -7.88
CA ASP A 308 1.20 -24.90 -8.45
C ASP A 308 -0.08 -24.27 -9.00
N VAL A 309 -0.52 -23.16 -8.41
CA VAL A 309 -1.72 -22.40 -8.79
C VAL A 309 -1.48 -20.91 -8.74
N PHE A 310 -2.12 -20.18 -9.66
CA PHE A 310 -2.21 -18.72 -9.64
C PHE A 310 -3.67 -18.28 -9.51
N ILE A 311 -3.96 -17.50 -8.46
CA ILE A 311 -5.30 -16.94 -8.21
C ILE A 311 -5.31 -15.48 -8.60
N THR A 312 -6.35 -15.06 -9.33
CA THR A 312 -6.55 -13.63 -9.67
C THR A 312 -8.04 -13.32 -9.90
N GLY A 313 -8.37 -12.03 -9.95
CA GLY A 313 -9.74 -11.59 -10.22
C GLY A 313 -10.12 -11.67 -11.69
N GLU A 314 -9.20 -11.38 -12.61
CA GLU A 314 -9.48 -11.30 -14.04
C GLU A 314 -8.37 -11.92 -14.89
N VAL A 315 -8.78 -12.72 -15.88
CA VAL A 315 -7.88 -13.32 -16.89
C VAL A 315 -8.50 -13.17 -18.27
N LYS A 316 -7.74 -12.62 -19.23
CA LYS A 316 -8.19 -12.55 -20.61
C LYS A 316 -8.21 -13.94 -21.25
N TYR A 317 -9.19 -14.17 -22.14
CA TYR A 317 -9.39 -15.48 -22.78
C TYR A 317 -8.12 -16.11 -23.36
N HIS A 318 -7.30 -15.32 -24.05
CA HIS A 318 -6.07 -15.82 -24.66
C HIS A 318 -4.94 -16.11 -23.67
N ASP A 319 -4.96 -15.50 -22.49
CA ASP A 319 -3.93 -15.75 -21.47
C ASP A 319 -4.04 -17.18 -20.91
N TYR A 320 -5.23 -17.77 -20.90
CA TYR A 320 -5.41 -19.17 -20.51
C TYR A 320 -4.58 -20.13 -21.39
N PHE A 321 -4.54 -19.92 -22.71
CA PHE A 321 -3.78 -20.78 -23.63
C PHE A 321 -2.28 -20.72 -23.40
N ASN A 322 -1.78 -19.58 -22.98
CA ASN A 322 -0.34 -19.40 -22.80
C ASN A 322 0.21 -20.22 -21.61
N TYR A 323 -0.63 -20.52 -20.61
CA TYR A 323 -0.19 -21.08 -19.33
C TYR A 323 -0.94 -22.33 -18.88
N GLU A 324 -1.93 -22.86 -19.64
CA GLU A 324 -2.81 -23.95 -19.23
C GLU A 324 -2.10 -25.26 -18.88
N ASN A 325 -0.88 -25.49 -19.40
CA ASN A 325 -0.09 -26.68 -19.15
C ASN A 325 0.97 -26.48 -18.06
N ASP A 326 1.23 -25.24 -17.66
CA ASP A 326 2.34 -24.88 -16.78
C ASP A 326 1.88 -24.68 -15.33
N ILE A 327 0.72 -24.05 -15.15
CA ILE A 327 0.18 -23.70 -13.84
C ILE A 327 -1.36 -23.77 -13.86
N LEU A 328 -1.95 -24.19 -12.74
CA LEU A 328 -3.41 -24.07 -12.57
C LEU A 328 -3.75 -22.59 -12.42
N ILE A 329 -4.56 -22.03 -13.33
CA ILE A 329 -5.11 -20.68 -13.19
C ILE A 329 -6.48 -20.81 -12.53
N ALA A 330 -6.74 -19.99 -11.51
CA ALA A 330 -8.04 -19.86 -10.84
C ALA A 330 -8.50 -18.40 -10.85
N GLU A 331 -9.48 -18.07 -11.70
CA GLU A 331 -10.11 -16.76 -11.77
C GLU A 331 -11.34 -16.74 -10.87
N ILE A 332 -11.34 -15.87 -9.85
CA ILE A 332 -12.38 -15.80 -8.81
C ILE A 332 -13.27 -14.57 -8.87
N GLY A 333 -13.03 -13.67 -9.83
CA GLY A 333 -13.74 -12.41 -9.97
C GLY A 333 -13.01 -11.22 -9.29
N HIS A 334 -13.10 -10.05 -9.92
CA HIS A 334 -12.42 -8.84 -9.47
C HIS A 334 -12.93 -8.42 -8.09
N TYR A 335 -14.23 -8.15 -7.98
CA TYR A 335 -14.86 -7.79 -6.72
C TYR A 335 -14.60 -8.82 -5.61
N GLU A 336 -14.78 -10.09 -5.93
CA GLU A 336 -14.67 -11.19 -4.97
C GLU A 336 -13.25 -11.33 -4.42
N SER A 337 -12.22 -11.07 -5.24
CA SER A 337 -10.83 -11.10 -4.80
C SER A 337 -10.47 -9.95 -3.85
N GLU A 338 -11.09 -8.78 -4.00
CA GLU A 338 -10.71 -7.54 -3.30
C GLU A 338 -11.72 -7.09 -2.23
N GLN A 339 -12.90 -7.69 -2.13
CA GLN A 339 -13.96 -7.25 -1.21
C GLN A 339 -13.53 -7.13 0.27
N TYR A 340 -12.49 -7.85 0.66
CA TYR A 340 -11.93 -7.84 2.02
C TYR A 340 -10.98 -6.67 2.30
N THR A 341 -10.68 -5.84 1.30
CA THR A 341 -9.89 -4.60 1.47
C THR A 341 -10.51 -3.68 2.53
N LYS A 342 -11.83 -3.66 2.63
CA LYS A 342 -12.57 -2.92 3.68
C LYS A 342 -12.16 -3.31 5.10
N GLU A 343 -11.77 -4.57 5.33
CA GLU A 343 -11.30 -5.05 6.64
C GLU A 343 -9.93 -4.43 6.99
N ILE A 344 -9.07 -4.19 6.00
CA ILE A 344 -7.78 -3.52 6.19
C ILE A 344 -8.01 -2.08 6.66
N PHE A 345 -8.84 -1.33 5.93
CA PHE A 345 -9.20 0.04 6.31
C PHE A 345 -9.81 0.10 7.70
N TYR A 346 -10.76 -0.80 7.98
CA TYR A 346 -11.42 -0.88 9.28
C TYR A 346 -10.40 -1.09 10.41
N SER A 347 -9.47 -2.03 10.25
CA SER A 347 -8.45 -2.33 11.25
C SER A 347 -7.55 -1.12 11.52
N ILE A 348 -7.04 -0.47 10.47
CA ILE A 348 -6.16 0.70 10.58
C ILE A 348 -6.88 1.85 11.31
N ILE A 349 -8.10 2.17 10.88
CA ILE A 349 -8.81 3.33 11.44
C ILE A 349 -9.25 3.05 12.87
N ARG A 350 -9.75 1.85 13.19
CA ARG A 350 -10.18 1.49 14.55
C ARG A 350 -9.03 1.42 15.55
N GLU A 351 -7.85 0.99 15.11
CA GLU A 351 -6.65 0.96 15.96
C GLU A 351 -6.16 2.37 16.29
N MET A 352 -6.08 3.24 15.26
CA MET A 352 -5.55 4.59 15.43
C MET A 352 -6.57 5.59 15.99
N PHE A 353 -7.86 5.40 15.70
CA PHE A 353 -8.93 6.33 16.02
C PHE A 353 -10.16 5.60 16.62
N PRO A 354 -10.04 5.03 17.84
CA PRO A 354 -11.10 4.21 18.43
C PRO A 354 -12.42 4.97 18.68
N ALA A 355 -12.38 6.30 18.76
CA ALA A 355 -13.56 7.15 18.95
C ALA A 355 -14.30 7.49 17.65
N LEU A 356 -13.66 7.32 16.46
CA LEU A 356 -14.32 7.61 15.18
C LEU A 356 -15.34 6.52 14.85
N GLU A 357 -16.54 6.95 14.44
CA GLU A 357 -17.53 6.03 13.87
C GLU A 357 -17.05 5.51 12.49
N VAL A 358 -16.94 4.19 12.36
CA VAL A 358 -16.47 3.55 11.13
C VAL A 358 -17.39 2.40 10.77
N GLN A 359 -17.89 2.39 9.54
CA GLN A 359 -18.76 1.34 9.04
C GLN A 359 -18.32 0.88 7.64
N MET A 360 -18.37 -0.43 7.41
CA MET A 360 -18.29 -0.99 6.05
C MET A 360 -19.65 -0.78 5.37
N THR A 361 -19.64 -0.34 4.11
CA THR A 361 -20.88 -0.14 3.34
C THR A 361 -21.72 -1.41 3.30
N ARG A 362 -23.04 -1.26 3.39
CA ARG A 362 -24.03 -2.31 3.17
C ARG A 362 -24.39 -2.47 1.69
N VAL A 363 -24.00 -1.49 0.86
CA VAL A 363 -24.21 -1.54 -0.58
C VAL A 363 -23.30 -2.56 -1.20
N ASN A 364 -23.85 -3.56 -1.89
CA ASN A 364 -23.09 -4.46 -2.74
C ASN A 364 -22.81 -3.76 -4.06
N THR A 365 -21.56 -3.31 -4.25
CA THR A 365 -21.12 -2.57 -5.44
C THR A 365 -20.73 -3.48 -6.61
N ASN A 366 -20.71 -4.83 -6.43
CA ASN A 366 -20.39 -5.76 -7.51
C ASN A 366 -21.39 -5.64 -8.68
N PRO A 367 -20.95 -5.18 -9.87
CA PRO A 367 -21.83 -5.04 -11.03
C PRO A 367 -22.11 -6.38 -11.72
N ILE A 368 -21.29 -7.41 -11.45
CA ILE A 368 -21.39 -8.72 -12.10
C ILE A 368 -22.39 -9.60 -11.37
N LYS A 369 -23.31 -10.21 -12.11
CA LYS A 369 -24.30 -11.14 -11.57
C LYS A 369 -24.22 -12.47 -12.31
N TYR A 370 -24.45 -13.56 -11.59
CA TYR A 370 -24.42 -14.91 -12.12
C TYR A 370 -25.85 -15.47 -12.22
N CYS A 371 -26.36 -15.69 -13.44
CA CYS A 371 -27.78 -16.02 -13.66
C CYS A 371 -28.23 -17.34 -13.03
N LEU A 372 -27.32 -18.29 -12.79
CA LEU A 372 -27.66 -19.57 -12.14
C LEU A 372 -28.01 -19.44 -10.64
N LEU A 373 -27.73 -18.29 -10.03
CA LEU A 373 -28.13 -17.98 -8.65
C LEU A 373 -29.61 -17.59 -8.53
N TYR A 374 -30.30 -17.38 -9.66
CA TYR A 374 -31.70 -16.96 -9.70
C TYR A 374 -32.69 -18.08 -9.97
N THR A 375 -32.28 -19.35 -9.87
CA THR A 375 -33.24 -20.46 -9.93
C THR A 375 -34.03 -20.50 -8.62
N SER A 376 -35.09 -19.70 -8.53
CA SER A 376 -36.21 -19.98 -7.63
C SER A 376 -36.71 -21.38 -7.97
N PRO A 377 -36.98 -22.28 -7.00
CA PRO A 377 -37.67 -23.48 -7.32
C PRO A 377 -38.98 -23.10 -8.02
N SER A 378 -39.17 -23.58 -9.24
CA SER A 378 -40.44 -23.43 -9.97
C SER A 378 -41.57 -23.86 -9.02
N PRO A 379 -42.59 -23.03 -8.79
CA PRO A 379 -43.75 -23.51 -8.04
C PRO A 379 -44.34 -24.67 -8.81
N ARG A 380 -44.39 -25.83 -8.17
CA ARG A 380 -45.17 -26.99 -8.68
C ARG A 380 -46.64 -26.75 -8.45
#